data_65c475a39ccd0c60ddbead8249cef1d6
#
_entry.id   65c475a39ccd0c60ddbead8249cef1d6
#
_cell.length_a   1.000
_cell.length_b   1.000
_cell.length_c   1.000
_cell.angle_alpha   90.00
_cell.angle_beta   90.00
_cell.angle_gamma   90.00
#
_symmetry.space_group_name_H-M   'P 1'
#
loop_
_entity.id
_entity.type
_entity.pdbx_description
1 polymer ?
#
loop_
_entity_poly.entity_id
_entity_poly.type
_entity_poly.pdbx_seq_one_letter_code
_entity_poly.pdbx_strand_id
1 'polypeptide(L)'
;TKYLGSRLCLLLSAPWFLLTVARMEYCSITDGWQVAGYFDSAIYGIFGWYGNGLTYGFFFCALGMWIAYKRTLGGQKNDSRDFALPSLISFLLLIIESYVIRDKGLGQSFGAMFFLIPTSYFLLQWLLSVDIFEKMGEQSRKRLDCACAHMRRLSILIFTIHYGVMEGLQYMVGKYTTYVWNATVLYFVVLVVTIVLAELILLAQKKIKWLHILY
;
A
#
# COMPACT_ATOMS: atom_id res chain seq x y z
N THR A 1 -2.18 -21.52 -17.77
CA THR A 1 -2.63 -20.18 -18.23
C THR A 1 -2.62 -19.13 -17.12
N LYS A 2 -3.18 -19.39 -15.92
CA LYS A 2 -3.22 -18.42 -14.80
C LYS A 2 -1.82 -18.01 -14.29
N TYR A 3 -0.85 -18.92 -14.29
CA TYR A 3 0.53 -18.62 -13.88
C TYR A 3 1.26 -17.70 -14.86
N LEU A 4 1.06 -17.92 -16.16
CA LEU A 4 1.61 -17.04 -17.18
C LEU A 4 1.04 -15.62 -17.04
N GLY A 5 -0.27 -15.51 -16.76
CA GLY A 5 -0.93 -14.25 -16.54
C GLY A 5 -0.36 -13.45 -15.35
N SER A 6 -0.14 -14.09 -14.18
CA SER A 6 0.41 -13.40 -13.01
C SER A 6 1.86 -12.94 -13.21
N ARG A 7 2.68 -13.74 -13.91
CA ARG A 7 4.06 -13.35 -14.29
C ARG A 7 4.05 -12.18 -15.27
N LEU A 8 3.18 -12.23 -16.28
CA LEU A 8 3.07 -11.17 -17.27
C LEU A 8 2.62 -9.85 -16.62
N CYS A 9 1.62 -9.89 -15.74
CA CYS A 9 1.20 -8.71 -14.96
C CYS A 9 2.35 -8.13 -14.14
N LEU A 10 3.16 -8.98 -13.48
CA LEU A 10 4.30 -8.53 -12.71
C LEU A 10 5.38 -7.91 -13.60
N LEU A 11 5.71 -8.53 -14.73
CA LEU A 11 6.69 -8.01 -15.69
C LEU A 11 6.26 -6.68 -16.33
N LEU A 12 4.98 -6.50 -16.59
CA LEU A 12 4.44 -5.25 -17.15
C LEU A 12 4.35 -4.15 -16.11
N SER A 13 4.03 -4.49 -14.85
CA SER A 13 3.88 -3.50 -13.77
C SER A 13 5.22 -3.06 -13.16
N ALA A 14 6.26 -3.90 -13.20
CA ALA A 14 7.55 -3.59 -12.58
C ALA A 14 8.26 -2.38 -13.23
N PRO A 15 8.43 -2.28 -14.57
CA PRO A 15 9.01 -1.10 -15.18
C PRO A 15 8.22 0.18 -14.87
N TRP A 16 6.89 0.08 -14.87
CA TRP A 16 6.02 1.19 -14.54
C TRP A 16 6.20 1.68 -13.10
N PHE A 17 6.27 0.76 -12.15
CA PHE A 17 6.55 1.06 -10.75
C PHE A 17 7.94 1.70 -10.58
N LEU A 18 8.98 1.12 -11.21
CA LEU A 18 10.35 1.64 -11.12
C LEU A 18 10.47 3.05 -11.70
N LEU A 19 9.79 3.34 -12.82
CA LEU A 19 9.74 4.70 -13.37
C LEU A 19 9.00 5.65 -12.43
N THR A 20 7.91 5.22 -11.80
CA THR A 20 7.19 6.03 -10.81
C THR A 20 8.09 6.35 -9.62
N VAL A 21 8.81 5.37 -9.07
CA VAL A 21 9.80 5.57 -7.99
C VAL A 21 10.87 6.58 -8.41
N ALA A 22 11.44 6.40 -9.60
CA ALA A 22 12.48 7.29 -10.12
C ALA A 22 11.99 8.73 -10.26
N ARG A 23 10.75 8.95 -10.69
CA ARG A 23 10.19 10.29 -10.88
C ARG A 23 9.67 10.94 -9.60
N MET A 24 9.25 10.17 -8.61
CA MET A 24 8.75 10.72 -7.34
C MET A 24 9.86 10.96 -6.32
N GLU A 25 10.73 9.96 -6.15
CA GLU A 25 11.71 9.98 -5.05
C GLU A 25 13.12 10.33 -5.49
N TYR A 26 13.40 10.23 -6.80
CA TYR A 26 14.70 10.57 -7.38
C TYR A 26 14.57 11.62 -8.48
N CYS A 27 13.58 12.52 -8.37
CA CYS A 27 13.29 13.55 -9.37
C CYS A 27 14.50 14.45 -9.63
N SER A 28 15.26 14.85 -8.62
CA SER A 28 16.46 15.67 -8.78
C SER A 28 17.57 15.03 -9.65
N ILE A 29 17.59 13.69 -9.72
CA ILE A 29 18.53 12.95 -10.58
C ILE A 29 17.96 12.76 -11.99
N THR A 30 16.62 12.61 -12.09
CA THR A 30 15.96 12.24 -13.34
C THR A 30 15.39 13.42 -14.13
N ASP A 31 15.42 14.64 -13.59
CA ASP A 31 14.87 15.84 -14.24
C ASP A 31 15.55 16.22 -15.55
N GLY A 32 16.81 15.81 -15.74
CA GLY A 32 17.54 16.02 -17.00
C GLY A 32 17.23 14.99 -18.12
N TRP A 33 16.44 13.96 -17.84
CA TRP A 33 16.17 12.91 -18.82
C TRP A 33 15.03 13.30 -19.77
N GLN A 34 15.30 13.38 -21.07
CA GLN A 34 14.28 13.70 -22.06
C GLN A 34 13.10 12.71 -22.04
N VAL A 35 13.39 11.43 -21.84
CA VAL A 35 12.36 10.36 -21.75
C VAL A 35 11.44 10.59 -20.54
N ALA A 36 11.97 11.16 -19.46
CA ALA A 36 11.18 11.47 -18.26
C ALA A 36 10.09 12.51 -18.55
N GLY A 37 10.36 13.54 -19.36
CA GLY A 37 9.37 14.54 -19.72
C GLY A 37 8.18 13.99 -20.53
N TYR A 38 8.44 13.05 -21.45
CA TYR A 38 7.36 12.36 -22.17
C TYR A 38 6.54 11.48 -21.25
N PHE A 39 7.19 10.77 -20.34
CA PHE A 39 6.55 9.93 -19.35
C PHE A 39 5.67 10.75 -18.39
N ASP A 40 6.20 11.88 -17.88
CA ASP A 40 5.46 12.81 -17.04
C ASP A 40 4.19 13.31 -17.75
N SER A 41 4.31 13.76 -19.00
CA SER A 41 3.17 14.24 -19.76
C SER A 41 2.10 13.17 -19.94
N ALA A 42 2.50 11.92 -20.20
CA ALA A 42 1.58 10.80 -20.35
C ALA A 42 0.88 10.46 -19.02
N ILE A 43 1.64 10.40 -17.90
CA ILE A 43 1.08 10.10 -16.58
C ILE A 43 0.14 11.19 -16.10
N TYR A 44 0.56 12.46 -16.16
CA TYR A 44 -0.29 13.58 -15.75
C TYR A 44 -1.53 13.71 -16.63
N GLY A 45 -1.42 13.43 -17.94
CA GLY A 45 -2.55 13.46 -18.86
C GLY A 45 -3.59 12.36 -18.60
N ILE A 46 -3.17 11.17 -18.18
CA ILE A 46 -4.05 10.01 -17.99
C ILE A 46 -4.50 9.87 -16.54
N PHE A 47 -3.59 10.03 -15.58
CA PHE A 47 -3.80 9.71 -14.17
C PHE A 47 -3.82 10.93 -13.24
N GLY A 48 -3.49 12.11 -13.74
CA GLY A 48 -3.42 13.34 -12.96
C GLY A 48 -2.22 13.45 -12.03
N TRP A 49 -1.69 12.33 -11.52
CA TRP A 49 -0.54 12.28 -10.62
C TRP A 49 0.06 10.88 -10.50
N TYR A 50 1.40 10.79 -10.24
CA TYR A 50 2.12 9.53 -10.05
C TYR A 50 1.65 8.70 -8.84
N GLY A 51 1.23 9.37 -7.76
CA GLY A 51 0.79 8.73 -6.51
C GLY A 51 -0.56 8.03 -6.58
N ASN A 52 -1.19 7.96 -7.74
CA ASN A 52 -2.45 7.25 -7.89
C ASN A 52 -2.28 5.75 -7.66
N GLY A 53 -3.25 5.15 -6.96
CA GLY A 53 -3.25 3.74 -6.58
C GLY A 53 -3.08 2.79 -7.77
N LEU A 54 -3.42 3.21 -8.99
CA LEU A 54 -3.25 2.41 -10.20
C LEU A 54 -1.78 2.29 -10.61
N THR A 55 -1.02 3.38 -10.55
CA THR A 55 0.40 3.39 -10.90
C THR A 55 1.27 2.67 -9.86
N TYR A 56 0.83 2.73 -8.61
CA TYR A 56 1.56 2.25 -7.46
C TYR A 56 1.08 0.88 -6.97
N GLY A 57 -0.24 0.74 -6.79
CA GLY A 57 -0.85 -0.45 -6.23
C GLY A 57 -0.85 -1.63 -7.18
N PHE A 58 -0.87 -1.40 -8.50
CA PHE A 58 -0.93 -2.47 -9.49
C PHE A 58 0.26 -3.44 -9.38
N PHE A 59 1.47 -2.91 -9.16
CA PHE A 59 2.66 -3.74 -8.96
C PHE A 59 2.52 -4.63 -7.72
N PHE A 60 2.11 -4.09 -6.57
CA PHE A 60 1.97 -4.87 -5.34
C PHE A 60 0.83 -5.88 -5.41
N CYS A 61 -0.26 -5.56 -6.10
CA CYS A 61 -1.32 -6.53 -6.40
C CYS A 61 -0.81 -7.69 -7.26
N ALA A 62 -0.04 -7.38 -8.31
CA ALA A 62 0.57 -8.39 -9.18
C ALA A 62 1.59 -9.26 -8.42
N LEU A 63 2.40 -8.64 -7.55
CA LEU A 63 3.34 -9.33 -6.68
C LEU A 63 2.62 -10.28 -5.71
N GLY A 64 1.56 -9.82 -5.07
CA GLY A 64 0.73 -10.63 -4.17
C GLY A 64 0.07 -11.81 -4.88
N MET A 65 -0.49 -11.60 -6.08
CA MET A 65 -1.06 -12.67 -6.91
C MET A 65 0.01 -13.69 -7.32
N TRP A 66 1.20 -13.24 -7.71
CA TRP A 66 2.31 -14.12 -8.07
C TRP A 66 2.77 -14.99 -6.89
N ILE A 67 2.91 -14.39 -5.69
CA ILE A 67 3.28 -15.11 -4.46
C ILE A 67 2.21 -16.15 -4.11
N ALA A 68 0.93 -15.76 -4.10
CA ALA A 68 -0.18 -16.66 -3.79
C ALA A 68 -0.21 -17.85 -4.76
N TYR A 69 -0.02 -17.58 -6.05
CA TYR A 69 -0.02 -18.63 -7.07
C TYR A 69 1.19 -19.56 -6.95
N LYS A 70 2.39 -19.02 -6.69
CA LYS A 70 3.60 -19.84 -6.48
C LYS A 70 3.43 -20.80 -5.30
N ARG A 71 2.76 -20.37 -4.23
CA ARG A 71 2.48 -21.23 -3.06
C ARG A 71 1.48 -22.35 -3.38
N THR A 72 0.43 -22.07 -4.15
CA THR A 72 -0.55 -23.11 -4.52
C THR A 72 0.05 -24.20 -5.42
N LEU A 73 1.05 -23.88 -6.24
CA LEU A 73 1.71 -24.85 -7.10
C LEU A 73 2.87 -25.60 -6.41
N GLY A 74 3.56 -24.92 -5.51
CA GLY A 74 4.87 -25.38 -5.05
C GLY A 74 4.83 -26.38 -3.89
N GLY A 75 3.71 -26.50 -3.15
CA GLY A 75 3.61 -27.39 -1.97
C GLY A 75 4.73 -27.22 -0.93
N GLN A 76 5.67 -26.29 -1.16
CA GLN A 76 6.88 -26.14 -0.37
C GLN A 76 6.56 -25.34 0.91
N LYS A 77 6.55 -26.01 2.03
CA LYS A 77 6.66 -25.39 3.36
C LYS A 77 8.08 -24.82 3.49
N ASN A 78 8.26 -23.58 3.09
CA ASN A 78 9.52 -22.88 3.37
C ASN A 78 9.58 -22.56 4.86
N ASP A 79 10.74 -22.76 5.48
CA ASP A 79 10.94 -22.41 6.89
C ASP A 79 10.77 -20.88 7.06
N SER A 80 10.04 -20.48 8.10
CA SER A 80 9.84 -19.06 8.42
C SER A 80 11.15 -18.31 8.67
N ARG A 81 12.20 -19.01 9.09
CA ARG A 81 13.54 -18.46 9.34
C ARG A 81 14.21 -17.96 8.08
N ASP A 82 13.95 -18.60 6.93
CA ASP A 82 14.55 -18.24 5.65
C ASP A 82 14.16 -16.83 5.19
N PHE A 83 13.00 -16.34 5.63
CA PHE A 83 12.48 -15.02 5.23
C PHE A 83 12.58 -13.94 6.32
N ALA A 84 12.75 -14.32 7.59
CA ALA A 84 12.81 -13.36 8.68
C ALA A 84 14.02 -12.41 8.56
N LEU A 85 15.20 -12.98 8.34
CA LEU A 85 16.43 -12.21 8.21
C LEU A 85 16.44 -11.32 6.96
N PRO A 86 16.12 -11.81 5.74
CA PRO A 86 15.98 -10.95 4.56
C PRO A 86 14.92 -9.85 4.73
N SER A 87 13.81 -10.13 5.42
CA SER A 87 12.79 -9.12 5.72
C SER A 87 13.35 -8.00 6.60
N LEU A 88 14.07 -8.35 7.66
CA LEU A 88 14.70 -7.37 8.55
C LEU A 88 15.74 -6.53 7.80
N ILE A 89 16.62 -7.17 7.03
CA ILE A 89 17.67 -6.48 6.26
C ILE A 89 17.03 -5.51 5.25
N SER A 90 16.05 -5.96 4.47
CA SER A 90 15.39 -5.11 3.48
C SER A 90 14.62 -3.95 4.14
N PHE A 91 14.04 -4.16 5.31
CA PHE A 91 13.41 -3.11 6.08
C PHE A 91 14.40 -2.07 6.60
N LEU A 92 15.57 -2.49 7.08
CA LEU A 92 16.64 -1.56 7.46
C LEU A 92 17.16 -0.75 6.26
N LEU A 93 17.32 -1.40 5.11
CA LEU A 93 17.70 -0.71 3.87
C LEU A 93 16.64 0.29 3.42
N LEU A 94 15.36 -0.01 3.59
CA LEU A 94 14.25 0.91 3.34
C LEU A 94 14.34 2.16 4.24
N ILE A 95 14.66 1.99 5.52
CA ILE A 95 14.86 3.11 6.44
C ILE A 95 16.06 3.95 6.02
N ILE A 96 17.17 3.33 5.65
CA ILE A 96 18.37 4.01 5.18
C ILE A 96 18.08 4.79 3.90
N GLU A 97 17.37 4.17 2.93
CA GLU A 97 16.93 4.83 1.69
C GLU A 97 16.09 6.06 2.00
N SER A 98 15.10 5.94 2.86
CA SER A 98 14.24 7.03 3.29
C SER A 98 15.03 8.19 3.90
N TYR A 99 16.01 7.87 4.75
CA TYR A 99 16.86 8.86 5.36
C TYR A 99 17.74 9.59 4.32
N VAL A 100 18.36 8.85 3.40
CA VAL A 100 19.21 9.40 2.33
C VAL A 100 18.40 10.29 1.39
N ILE A 101 17.21 9.87 0.96
CA ILE A 101 16.34 10.67 0.08
C ILE A 101 16.01 12.01 0.76
N ARG A 102 15.66 11.95 2.05
CA ARG A 102 15.32 13.14 2.83
C ARG A 102 16.55 14.06 3.03
N ASP A 103 17.68 13.50 3.45
CA ASP A 103 18.90 14.27 3.74
C ASP A 103 19.45 14.97 2.50
N LYS A 104 19.39 14.30 1.34
CA LYS A 104 19.88 14.83 0.06
C LYS A 104 18.83 15.65 -0.71
N GLY A 105 17.58 15.71 -0.24
CA GLY A 105 16.50 16.39 -0.96
C GLY A 105 16.27 15.82 -2.36
N LEU A 106 16.40 14.50 -2.52
CA LEU A 106 16.33 13.85 -3.82
C LEU A 106 14.91 13.75 -4.36
N GLY A 107 13.91 13.64 -3.47
CA GLY A 107 12.52 13.34 -3.80
C GLY A 107 11.52 14.32 -3.21
N GLN A 108 10.27 14.18 -3.64
CA GLN A 108 9.16 15.05 -3.26
C GLN A 108 8.14 14.40 -2.31
N SER A 109 8.05 13.06 -2.25
CA SER A 109 6.90 12.43 -1.61
C SER A 109 7.19 11.38 -0.53
N PHE A 110 8.33 10.76 -0.47
CA PHE A 110 8.68 9.66 0.48
C PHE A 110 7.71 8.45 0.48
N GLY A 111 6.94 8.28 -0.60
CA GLY A 111 5.95 7.23 -0.70
C GLY A 111 6.41 6.00 -1.48
N ALA A 112 7.32 6.17 -2.43
CA ALA A 112 7.76 5.18 -3.40
C ALA A 112 9.27 4.93 -3.30
N MET A 113 9.68 3.88 -2.62
CA MET A 113 11.11 3.57 -2.43
C MET A 113 11.48 2.26 -3.11
N PHE A 114 12.72 2.12 -3.60
CA PHE A 114 13.19 0.90 -4.24
C PHE A 114 13.18 -0.28 -3.28
N PHE A 115 13.65 -0.08 -2.04
CA PHE A 115 13.66 -1.14 -1.03
C PHE A 115 12.28 -1.52 -0.49
N LEU A 116 11.22 -0.81 -0.87
CA LEU A 116 9.85 -1.22 -0.57
C LEU A 116 9.48 -2.54 -1.26
N ILE A 117 10.03 -2.82 -2.46
CA ILE A 117 9.81 -4.06 -3.21
C ILE A 117 10.31 -5.29 -2.41
N PRO A 118 11.62 -5.40 -2.11
CA PRO A 118 12.14 -6.54 -1.37
C PRO A 118 11.56 -6.61 0.05
N THR A 119 11.32 -5.48 0.71
CA THR A 119 10.69 -5.45 2.03
C THR A 119 9.29 -6.07 1.98
N SER A 120 8.44 -5.65 1.06
CA SER A 120 7.09 -6.18 0.89
C SER A 120 7.10 -7.67 0.52
N TYR A 121 8.02 -8.09 -0.36
CA TYR A 121 8.15 -9.48 -0.76
C TYR A 121 8.56 -10.38 0.41
N PHE A 122 9.65 -10.05 1.09
CA PHE A 122 10.16 -10.89 2.18
C PHE A 122 9.25 -10.85 3.41
N LEU A 123 8.69 -9.69 3.74
CA LEU A 123 7.73 -9.56 4.83
C LEU A 123 6.49 -10.40 4.60
N LEU A 124 5.92 -10.35 3.38
CA LEU A 124 4.75 -11.16 3.03
C LEU A 124 5.08 -12.65 3.04
N GLN A 125 6.23 -13.07 2.51
CA GLN A 125 6.67 -14.46 2.56
C GLN A 125 6.89 -14.93 4.00
N TRP A 126 7.49 -14.11 4.84
CA TRP A 126 7.67 -14.41 6.25
C TRP A 126 6.33 -14.58 6.98
N LEU A 127 5.44 -13.60 6.87
CA LEU A 127 4.11 -13.65 7.47
C LEU A 127 3.31 -14.88 7.03
N LEU A 128 3.41 -15.23 5.75
CA LEU A 128 2.75 -16.42 5.21
C LEU A 128 3.42 -17.74 5.63
N SER A 129 4.69 -17.75 6.03
CA SER A 129 5.41 -18.94 6.48
C SER A 129 5.29 -19.20 7.98
N VAL A 130 4.83 -18.21 8.76
CA VAL A 130 4.60 -18.37 10.20
C VAL A 130 3.28 -19.12 10.40
N ASP A 131 3.37 -20.38 10.82
CA ASP A 131 2.21 -21.24 11.10
C ASP A 131 1.52 -20.88 12.42
N ILE A 132 1.04 -19.62 12.51
CA ILE A 132 0.28 -19.17 13.70
C ILE A 132 -1.01 -19.97 13.84
N PHE A 133 -1.59 -20.38 12.71
CA PHE A 133 -2.90 -21.04 12.65
C PHE A 133 -2.87 -22.52 13.03
N GLU A 134 -1.75 -23.24 12.86
CA GLU A 134 -1.67 -24.66 13.17
C GLU A 134 -1.74 -24.93 14.68
N LYS A 135 -1.30 -23.96 15.50
CA LYS A 135 -1.27 -24.07 16.98
C LYS A 135 -2.56 -23.56 17.66
N MET A 136 -3.48 -23.00 16.89
CA MET A 136 -4.72 -22.42 17.45
C MET A 136 -5.86 -23.42 17.42
N GLY A 137 -6.62 -23.50 18.51
CA GLY A 137 -7.87 -24.25 18.56
C GLY A 137 -8.90 -23.72 17.56
N GLU A 138 -9.78 -24.57 17.08
CA GLU A 138 -10.77 -24.28 16.03
C GLU A 138 -11.63 -23.02 16.29
N GLN A 139 -12.01 -22.80 17.55
CA GLN A 139 -12.80 -21.62 17.94
C GLN A 139 -11.99 -20.32 17.83
N SER A 140 -10.71 -20.33 18.19
CA SER A 140 -9.81 -19.19 18.06
C SER A 140 -9.55 -18.88 16.58
N ARG A 141 -9.37 -19.92 15.76
CA ARG A 141 -9.22 -19.79 14.31
C ARG A 141 -10.43 -19.12 13.65
N LYS A 142 -11.65 -19.56 13.97
CA LYS A 142 -12.88 -18.94 13.46
C LYS A 142 -13.02 -17.47 13.87
N ARG A 143 -12.65 -17.12 15.11
CA ARG A 143 -12.62 -15.71 15.59
C ARG A 143 -11.60 -14.87 14.80
N LEU A 144 -10.43 -15.41 14.57
CA LEU A 144 -9.37 -14.71 13.84
C LEU A 144 -9.75 -14.52 12.37
N ASP A 145 -10.33 -15.53 11.72
CA ASP A 145 -10.81 -15.44 10.33
C ASP A 145 -11.90 -14.36 10.20
N CYS A 146 -12.81 -14.28 11.17
CA CYS A 146 -13.83 -13.23 11.21
C CYS A 146 -13.21 -11.84 11.41
N ALA A 147 -12.26 -11.71 12.34
CA ALA A 147 -11.54 -10.46 12.58
C ALA A 147 -10.73 -10.02 11.36
N CYS A 148 -10.01 -10.93 10.71
CA CYS A 148 -9.26 -10.64 9.48
C CYS A 148 -10.19 -10.22 8.33
N ALA A 149 -11.34 -10.85 8.19
CA ALA A 149 -12.33 -10.46 7.18
C ALA A 149 -12.90 -9.06 7.45
N HIS A 150 -13.16 -8.73 8.72
CA HIS A 150 -13.60 -7.40 9.14
C HIS A 150 -12.52 -6.34 8.87
N MET A 151 -11.28 -6.60 9.32
CA MET A 151 -10.14 -5.68 9.12
C MET A 151 -9.85 -5.43 7.63
N ARG A 152 -9.99 -6.45 6.77
CA ARG A 152 -9.84 -6.28 5.33
C ARG A 152 -10.86 -5.30 4.75
N ARG A 153 -12.14 -5.44 5.13
CA ARG A 153 -13.20 -4.52 4.68
C ARG A 153 -12.97 -3.10 5.20
N LEU A 154 -12.62 -2.99 6.47
CA LEU A 154 -12.30 -1.72 7.12
C LEU A 154 -11.14 -1.01 6.42
N SER A 155 -10.06 -1.74 6.13
CA SER A 155 -8.87 -1.23 5.42
C SER A 155 -9.22 -0.65 4.05
N ILE A 156 -10.06 -1.35 3.27
CA ILE A 156 -10.49 -0.87 1.94
C ILE A 156 -11.26 0.44 2.08
N LEU A 157 -12.21 0.51 3.01
CA LEU A 157 -12.98 1.74 3.25
C LEU A 157 -12.10 2.89 3.74
N ILE A 158 -11.21 2.63 4.71
CA ILE A 158 -10.25 3.63 5.19
C ILE A 158 -9.46 4.19 4.02
N PHE A 159 -8.88 3.31 3.18
CA PHE A 159 -8.09 3.74 2.03
C PHE A 159 -8.90 4.58 1.04
N THR A 160 -10.19 4.24 0.85
CA THR A 160 -11.06 4.94 -0.11
C THR A 160 -11.47 6.33 0.38
N ILE A 161 -11.76 6.48 1.69
CA ILE A 161 -12.38 7.71 2.21
C ILE A 161 -11.42 8.66 2.92
N HIS A 162 -10.20 8.21 3.31
CA HIS A 162 -9.28 9.04 4.13
C HIS A 162 -8.90 10.35 3.46
N TYR A 163 -8.73 10.36 2.14
CA TYR A 163 -8.38 11.58 1.40
C TYR A 163 -9.52 12.59 1.45
N GLY A 164 -10.76 12.16 1.21
CA GLY A 164 -11.94 13.02 1.34
C GLY A 164 -12.16 13.54 2.75
N VAL A 165 -11.86 12.73 3.77
CA VAL A 165 -11.90 13.16 5.18
C VAL A 165 -10.83 14.21 5.46
N MET A 166 -9.61 14.02 4.96
CA MET A 166 -8.50 14.96 5.10
C MET A 166 -8.84 16.32 4.48
N GLU A 167 -9.29 16.33 3.24
CA GLU A 167 -9.72 17.55 2.52
C GLU A 167 -10.87 18.24 3.24
N GLY A 168 -11.89 17.48 3.64
CA GLY A 168 -13.04 18.02 4.36
C GLY A 168 -12.66 18.65 5.70
N LEU A 169 -11.79 18.02 6.47
CA LEU A 169 -11.29 18.56 7.74
C LEU A 169 -10.44 19.80 7.53
N GLN A 170 -9.55 19.82 6.54
CA GLN A 170 -8.75 21.01 6.22
C GLN A 170 -9.63 22.19 5.79
N TYR A 171 -10.62 21.93 4.95
CA TYR A 171 -11.60 22.97 4.56
C TYR A 171 -12.37 23.53 5.76
N MET A 172 -12.89 22.65 6.62
CA MET A 172 -13.63 23.06 7.82
C MET A 172 -12.76 23.88 8.77
N VAL A 173 -11.55 23.41 9.05
CA VAL A 173 -10.60 24.13 9.92
C VAL A 173 -10.22 25.48 9.33
N GLY A 174 -9.84 25.54 8.05
CA GLY A 174 -9.46 26.79 7.38
C GLY A 174 -10.60 27.81 7.32
N LYS A 175 -11.87 27.35 7.31
CA LYS A 175 -13.04 28.23 7.30
C LYS A 175 -13.40 28.81 8.68
N TYR A 176 -13.20 28.03 9.74
CA TYR A 176 -13.69 28.40 11.09
C TYR A 176 -12.59 28.78 12.08
N THR A 177 -11.32 28.46 11.76
CA THR A 177 -10.21 28.80 12.65
C THR A 177 -9.00 29.29 11.86
N THR A 178 -8.23 30.19 12.43
CA THR A 178 -6.89 30.59 11.94
C THR A 178 -5.79 29.63 12.42
N TYR A 179 -6.17 28.57 13.12
CA TYR A 179 -5.24 27.61 13.70
C TYR A 179 -4.70 26.66 12.64
N VAL A 180 -3.39 26.66 12.46
CA VAL A 180 -2.69 25.69 11.61
C VAL A 180 -2.38 24.44 12.43
N TRP A 181 -3.05 23.36 12.10
CA TRP A 181 -2.81 22.09 12.79
C TRP A 181 -1.40 21.59 12.55
N ASN A 182 -0.74 21.11 13.61
CA ASN A 182 0.47 20.33 13.45
C ASN A 182 0.14 19.09 12.61
N ALA A 183 0.98 18.78 11.62
CA ALA A 183 0.79 17.64 10.69
C ALA A 183 0.54 16.32 11.44
N THR A 184 1.21 16.11 12.57
CA THR A 184 1.03 14.92 13.40
C THR A 184 -0.37 14.86 14.03
N VAL A 185 -0.87 15.98 14.56
CA VAL A 185 -2.22 16.05 15.14
C VAL A 185 -3.27 15.83 14.07
N LEU A 186 -3.12 16.48 12.92
CA LEU A 186 -4.02 16.29 11.77
C LEU A 186 -4.06 14.84 11.34
N TYR A 187 -2.90 14.17 11.24
CA TYR A 187 -2.83 12.75 10.89
C TYR A 187 -3.66 11.87 11.84
N PHE A 188 -3.49 12.03 13.15
CA PHE A 188 -4.26 11.24 14.12
C PHE A 188 -5.76 11.53 14.08
N VAL A 189 -6.14 12.79 13.92
CA VAL A 189 -7.56 13.19 13.80
C VAL A 189 -8.17 12.57 12.53
N VAL A 190 -7.50 12.68 11.38
CA VAL A 190 -7.95 12.08 10.13
C VAL A 190 -8.09 10.56 10.29
N LEU A 191 -7.10 9.91 10.91
CA LEU A 191 -7.14 8.47 11.13
C LEU A 191 -8.35 8.04 11.97
N VAL A 192 -8.57 8.69 13.11
CA VAL A 192 -9.69 8.37 14.00
C VAL A 192 -11.04 8.61 13.32
N VAL A 193 -11.21 9.78 12.70
CA VAL A 193 -12.46 10.12 11.98
C VAL A 193 -12.72 9.14 10.84
N THR A 194 -11.69 8.78 10.10
CA THR A 194 -11.80 7.82 8.99
C THR A 194 -12.21 6.44 9.48
N ILE A 195 -11.63 5.95 10.58
CA ILE A 195 -11.99 4.65 11.17
C ILE A 195 -13.45 4.67 11.64
N VAL A 196 -13.87 5.72 12.33
CA VAL A 196 -15.26 5.85 12.80
C VAL A 196 -16.24 5.87 11.63
N LEU A 197 -15.95 6.64 10.58
CA LEU A 197 -16.80 6.69 9.38
C LEU A 197 -16.85 5.34 8.66
N ALA A 198 -15.71 4.66 8.53
CA ALA A 198 -15.65 3.33 7.92
C ALA A 198 -16.49 2.30 8.70
N GLU A 199 -16.42 2.30 10.03
CA GLU A 199 -17.28 1.44 10.86
C GLU A 199 -18.75 1.79 10.73
N LEU A 200 -19.12 3.06 10.69
CA LEU A 200 -20.50 3.49 10.46
C LEU A 200 -21.02 3.04 9.10
N ILE A 201 -20.20 3.09 8.05
CA ILE A 201 -20.55 2.57 6.73
C ILE A 201 -20.76 1.06 6.78
N LEU A 202 -19.88 0.30 7.44
CA LEU A 202 -20.02 -1.15 7.61
C LEU A 202 -21.31 -1.52 8.37
N LEU A 203 -21.68 -0.73 9.37
CA LEU A 203 -22.95 -0.90 10.09
C LEU A 203 -24.16 -0.55 9.22
N ALA A 204 -24.09 0.54 8.45
CA ALA A 204 -25.15 0.98 7.54
C ALA A 204 -25.40 -0.03 6.41
N GLN A 205 -24.36 -0.69 5.91
CA GLN A 205 -24.49 -1.73 4.88
C GLN A 205 -25.38 -2.91 5.29
N LYS A 206 -25.46 -3.22 6.58
CA LYS A 206 -26.38 -4.25 7.08
C LYS A 206 -27.84 -3.91 6.79
N LYS A 207 -28.17 -2.62 6.64
CA LYS A 207 -29.53 -2.12 6.37
C LYS A 207 -29.75 -1.67 4.93
N ILE A 208 -28.69 -1.22 4.26
CA ILE A 208 -28.77 -0.56 2.95
C ILE A 208 -28.01 -1.39 1.91
N LYS A 209 -28.74 -2.20 1.14
CA LYS A 209 -28.16 -3.17 0.19
C LYS A 209 -27.25 -2.56 -0.89
N TRP A 210 -27.54 -1.35 -1.38
CA TRP A 210 -26.73 -0.75 -2.44
C TRP A 210 -25.33 -0.32 -1.99
N LEU A 211 -25.10 -0.14 -0.68
CA LEU A 211 -23.76 0.13 -0.14
C LEU A 211 -22.77 -1.06 -0.29
N HIS A 212 -23.25 -2.25 -0.64
CA HIS A 212 -22.39 -3.40 -0.96
C HIS A 212 -21.55 -3.21 -2.24
N ILE A 213 -21.83 -2.18 -3.05
CA ILE A 213 -21.07 -1.87 -4.26
C ILE A 213 -19.70 -1.23 -3.93
N LEU A 214 -19.52 -0.73 -2.71
CA LEU A 214 -18.30 -0.04 -2.32
C LEU A 214 -17.08 -0.95 -2.06
N TYR A 215 -17.26 -2.30 -2.12
CA TYR A 215 -16.13 -3.26 -2.04
C TYR A 215 -16.49 -4.65 -2.61
#